data_4bcc34f39afd38741627219fc1ac8482
#
_entry.id   4bcc34f39afd38741627219fc1ac8482
#
_cell.length_a   1.000
_cell.length_b   1.000
_cell.length_c   1.000
_cell.angle_alpha   90.00
_cell.angle_beta   90.00
_cell.angle_gamma   90.00
#
_symmetry.space_group_name_H-M   'P 1'
#
loop_
_entity.id
_entity.type
_entity.pdbx_description
1 polymer ?
#
loop_
_entity_poly.entity_id
_entity_poly.type
_entity_poly.pdbx_seq_one_letter_code
_entity_poly.pdbx_strand_id
1 'polypeptide(L)'
;MLVDAGFNDLMRPAMYGSYHHISALAAEGRSLEHAPTVETVVAGPLCESGDVFTQQEGGNVETRALPEVKAGDYLVLHDTGAYGASMSSNYNSRPLLPEVLFDNGQARLIRRRQTIEELLALELL
;
A
#
# COMPACT_ATOMS: atom_id res chain seq x y z
N MET A 1 -11.59 6.46 1.32
CA MET A 1 -11.42 5.20 0.56
C MET A 1 -10.64 4.24 1.42
N LEU A 2 -11.07 2.99 1.54
CA LEU A 2 -10.32 1.93 2.25
C LEU A 2 -9.68 1.01 1.21
N VAL A 3 -8.39 0.68 1.43
CA VAL A 3 -7.62 -0.25 0.60
C VAL A 3 -7.18 -1.47 1.42
N ASP A 4 -6.63 -2.49 0.79
CA ASP A 4 -6.21 -3.73 1.44
C ASP A 4 -4.74 -3.71 1.91
N ALA A 5 -3.95 -2.71 1.49
CA ALA A 5 -2.62 -2.44 2.02
C ALA A 5 -2.69 -1.48 3.21
N GLY A 6 -1.79 -1.63 4.18
CA GLY A 6 -1.68 -0.75 5.33
C GLY A 6 -0.27 -0.20 5.53
N PHE A 7 -0.07 0.62 6.59
CA PHE A 7 1.26 1.16 6.87
C PHE A 7 2.26 0.05 7.25
N ASN A 8 1.80 -1.15 7.59
CA ASN A 8 2.68 -2.32 7.74
C ASN A 8 3.38 -2.71 6.42
N ASP A 9 2.79 -2.35 5.28
CA ASP A 9 3.33 -2.60 3.93
C ASP A 9 4.16 -1.42 3.43
N LEU A 10 3.72 -0.17 3.74
CA LEU A 10 4.41 1.07 3.41
C LEU A 10 4.30 2.06 4.58
N MET A 11 5.32 2.08 5.44
CA MET A 11 5.32 2.83 6.70
C MET A 11 5.51 4.34 6.53
N ARG A 12 6.21 4.79 5.50
CA ARG A 12 6.69 6.16 5.40
C ARG A 12 5.63 7.26 5.42
N PRO A 13 4.45 7.12 4.80
CA PRO A 13 3.39 8.11 4.95
C PRO A 13 2.94 8.28 6.41
N ALA A 14 2.74 7.19 7.13
CA ALA A 14 2.28 7.22 8.53
C ALA A 14 3.36 7.73 9.49
N MET A 15 4.61 7.35 9.29
CA MET A 15 5.72 7.68 10.20
C MET A 15 6.29 9.08 9.98
N TYR A 16 6.36 9.52 8.72
CA TYR A 16 7.08 10.75 8.35
C TYR A 16 6.23 11.74 7.54
N GLY A 17 4.97 11.44 7.24
CA GLY A 17 4.18 12.23 6.30
C GLY A 17 4.74 12.23 4.88
N SER A 18 5.52 11.20 4.52
CA SER A 18 6.16 11.14 3.20
C SER A 18 5.13 11.04 2.09
N TYR A 19 5.26 11.91 1.09
CA TYR A 19 4.42 11.90 -0.08
C TYR A 19 4.80 10.75 -1.02
N HIS A 20 3.81 9.98 -1.44
CA HIS A 20 3.90 9.05 -2.56
C HIS A 20 2.81 9.38 -3.56
N HIS A 21 3.17 9.49 -4.84
CA HIS A 21 2.17 9.63 -5.89
C HIS A 21 1.26 8.40 -5.92
N ILE A 22 -0.03 8.63 -6.11
CA ILE A 22 -1.05 7.56 -6.19
C ILE A 22 -1.71 7.65 -7.56
N SER A 23 -1.65 6.58 -8.34
CA SER A 23 -2.43 6.42 -9.56
C SER A 23 -3.44 5.28 -9.42
N ALA A 24 -4.37 5.18 -10.34
CA ALA A 24 -5.43 4.18 -10.30
C ALA A 24 -5.53 3.40 -11.61
N LEU A 25 -5.83 2.11 -11.48
CA LEU A 25 -6.11 1.21 -12.59
C LEU A 25 -7.47 0.54 -12.35
N ALA A 26 -8.26 0.42 -13.40
CA ALA A 26 -9.44 -0.43 -13.35
C ALA A 26 -9.06 -1.90 -13.13
N ALA A 27 -9.99 -2.72 -12.68
CA ALA A 27 -9.77 -4.15 -12.38
C ALA A 27 -9.12 -4.92 -13.55
N GLU A 28 -9.40 -4.53 -14.78
CA GLU A 28 -8.82 -5.11 -16.01
C GLU A 28 -7.44 -4.52 -16.37
N GLY A 29 -6.87 -3.64 -15.52
CA GLY A 29 -5.53 -3.06 -15.72
C GLY A 29 -5.48 -1.79 -16.59
N ARG A 30 -6.62 -1.25 -17.03
CA ARG A 30 -6.67 0.01 -17.78
C ARG A 30 -6.41 1.20 -16.88
N SER A 31 -5.54 2.13 -17.30
CA SER A 31 -5.29 3.37 -16.55
C SER A 31 -6.57 4.20 -16.40
N LEU A 32 -6.76 4.77 -15.21
CA LEU A 32 -7.81 5.71 -14.89
C LEU A 32 -7.32 7.16 -14.81
N GLU A 33 -6.12 7.45 -15.29
CA GLU A 33 -5.49 8.79 -15.23
C GLU A 33 -6.37 9.92 -15.80
N HIS A 34 -7.22 9.63 -16.78
CA HIS A 34 -8.11 10.60 -17.40
C HIS A 34 -9.56 10.52 -16.89
N ALA A 35 -9.84 9.69 -15.88
CA ALA A 35 -11.16 9.63 -15.26
C ALA A 35 -11.44 10.89 -14.43
N PRO A 36 -12.72 11.23 -14.16
CA PRO A 36 -13.06 12.27 -13.22
C PRO A 36 -12.40 12.03 -11.86
N THR A 37 -11.96 13.09 -11.19
CA THR A 37 -11.31 13.01 -9.89
C THR A 37 -12.27 13.42 -8.77
N VAL A 38 -12.07 12.82 -7.59
CA VAL A 38 -12.77 13.16 -6.36
C VAL A 38 -11.75 13.37 -5.22
N GLU A 39 -12.06 14.30 -4.33
CA GLU A 39 -11.25 14.54 -3.13
C GLU A 39 -11.33 13.33 -2.20
N THR A 40 -10.22 12.64 -2.02
CA THR A 40 -10.18 11.32 -1.37
C THR A 40 -9.10 11.24 -0.30
N VAL A 41 -9.47 10.71 0.87
CA VAL A 41 -8.53 10.17 1.85
C VAL A 41 -8.34 8.68 1.57
N VAL A 42 -7.09 8.21 1.51
CA VAL A 42 -6.75 6.79 1.33
C VAL A 42 -6.24 6.22 2.64
N ALA A 43 -6.95 5.24 3.19
CA ALA A 43 -6.63 4.58 4.46
C ALA A 43 -6.56 3.07 4.30
N GLY A 44 -5.73 2.44 5.13
CA GLY A 44 -5.55 0.99 5.17
C GLY A 44 -6.54 0.27 6.07
N PRO A 45 -6.39 -1.06 6.22
CA PRO A 45 -7.31 -1.92 6.96
C PRO A 45 -6.90 -2.16 8.42
N LEU A 46 -5.83 -1.50 8.91
CA LEU A 46 -5.28 -1.81 10.22
C LEU A 46 -6.15 -1.24 11.36
N CYS A 47 -6.12 -1.89 12.51
CA CYS A 47 -6.79 -1.42 13.73
C CYS A 47 -5.96 -0.30 14.39
N GLU A 48 -5.69 0.76 13.62
CA GLU A 48 -4.86 1.91 14.00
C GLU A 48 -5.31 3.16 13.24
N SER A 49 -5.62 4.23 13.95
CA SER A 49 -6.11 5.48 13.37
C SER A 49 -5.08 6.19 12.46
N GLY A 50 -3.79 5.93 12.67
CA GLY A 50 -2.70 6.44 11.81
C GLY A 50 -2.51 5.68 10.51
N ASP A 51 -3.33 4.65 10.21
CA ASP A 51 -3.21 3.88 8.96
C ASP A 51 -3.81 4.62 7.77
N VAL A 52 -3.18 5.73 7.42
CA VAL A 52 -3.59 6.64 6.34
C VAL A 52 -2.39 6.93 5.45
N PHE A 53 -2.56 6.73 4.13
CA PHE A 53 -1.53 7.02 3.13
C PHE A 53 -1.50 8.49 2.71
N THR A 54 -2.64 9.19 2.85
CA THR A 54 -2.77 10.61 2.52
C THR A 54 -2.73 11.45 3.80
N GLN A 55 -1.54 11.56 4.39
CA GLN A 55 -1.29 12.39 5.56
C GLN A 55 0.04 13.10 5.45
N GLN A 56 0.17 14.20 6.17
CA GLN A 56 1.39 14.98 6.34
C GLN A 56 2.08 14.62 7.65
N GLU A 57 3.28 15.14 7.85
CA GLU A 57 4.00 15.04 9.11
C GLU A 57 3.12 15.48 10.29
N GLY A 58 3.21 14.76 11.39
CA GLY A 58 2.37 14.99 12.57
C GLY A 58 0.98 14.35 12.51
N GLY A 59 0.70 13.52 11.50
CA GLY A 59 -0.56 12.77 11.41
C GLY A 59 -1.74 13.58 10.87
N ASN A 60 -1.48 14.75 10.28
CA ASN A 60 -2.52 15.60 9.69
C ASN A 60 -3.03 14.95 8.38
N VAL A 61 -4.25 14.42 8.43
CA VAL A 61 -4.90 13.80 7.28
C VAL A 61 -5.26 14.87 6.24
N GLU A 62 -4.97 14.58 4.98
CA GLU A 62 -5.31 15.42 3.84
C GLU A 62 -6.12 14.66 2.80
N THR A 63 -6.90 15.37 1.99
CA THR A 63 -7.50 14.82 0.79
C THR A 63 -6.54 15.00 -0.39
N ARG A 64 -6.69 14.12 -1.39
CA ARG A 64 -6.04 14.26 -2.69
C ARG A 64 -7.07 14.05 -3.79
N ALA A 65 -6.96 14.84 -4.85
CA ALA A 65 -7.76 14.65 -6.05
C ALA A 65 -7.30 13.36 -6.75
N LEU A 66 -7.99 12.27 -6.56
CA LEU A 66 -7.70 10.97 -7.16
C LEU A 66 -8.80 10.56 -8.13
N PRO A 67 -8.48 9.75 -9.16
CA PRO A 67 -9.49 9.19 -10.03
C PRO A 67 -10.60 8.49 -9.25
N GLU A 68 -11.84 8.64 -9.69
CA GLU A 68 -12.96 7.90 -9.11
C GLU A 68 -12.78 6.41 -9.40
N VAL A 69 -12.76 5.61 -8.34
CA VAL A 69 -12.59 4.14 -8.41
C VAL A 69 -13.75 3.43 -7.71
N LYS A 70 -13.91 2.18 -8.06
CA LYS A 70 -14.90 1.26 -7.45
C LYS A 70 -14.21 0.07 -6.80
N ALA A 71 -14.93 -0.68 -5.99
CA ALA A 71 -14.41 -1.92 -5.41
C ALA A 71 -13.91 -2.88 -6.50
N GLY A 72 -12.69 -3.39 -6.32
CA GLY A 72 -11.99 -4.25 -7.29
C GLY A 72 -11.01 -3.52 -8.20
N ASP A 73 -11.02 -2.19 -8.26
CA ASP A 73 -9.98 -1.41 -8.94
C ASP A 73 -8.71 -1.37 -8.08
N TYR A 74 -7.59 -0.98 -8.69
CA TYR A 74 -6.28 -0.92 -8.04
C TYR A 74 -5.83 0.52 -7.82
N LEU A 75 -5.27 0.79 -6.63
CA LEU A 75 -4.42 1.96 -6.40
C LEU A 75 -2.96 1.55 -6.45
N VAL A 76 -2.15 2.34 -7.10
CA VAL A 76 -0.70 2.15 -7.21
C VAL A 76 -0.01 3.29 -6.47
N LEU A 77 0.69 2.97 -5.38
CA LEU A 77 1.54 3.91 -4.68
C LEU A 77 2.93 3.84 -5.31
N HIS A 78 3.39 4.95 -5.86
CA HIS A 78 4.64 5.05 -6.60
C HIS A 78 5.84 5.30 -5.69
N ASP A 79 7.05 5.08 -6.22
CA ASP A 79 8.33 5.41 -5.59
C ASP A 79 8.53 4.76 -4.21
N THR A 80 8.07 3.50 -4.07
CA THR A 80 8.12 2.74 -2.81
C THR A 80 9.34 1.82 -2.71
N GLY A 81 10.24 1.81 -3.70
CA GLY A 81 11.40 0.91 -3.73
C GLY A 81 12.35 1.11 -2.56
N ALA A 82 12.67 2.36 -2.24
CA ALA A 82 13.45 2.69 -1.05
C ALA A 82 12.55 2.69 0.18
N TYR A 83 12.91 1.86 1.18
CA TYR A 83 12.23 1.77 2.48
C TYR A 83 10.75 1.29 2.44
N GLY A 84 10.24 0.80 1.32
CA GLY A 84 8.96 0.10 1.27
C GLY A 84 9.09 -1.27 1.96
N ALA A 85 9.59 -2.25 1.24
CA ALA A 85 9.76 -3.61 1.75
C ALA A 85 10.68 -3.71 2.97
N SER A 86 11.76 -2.91 3.04
CA SER A 86 12.73 -2.96 4.16
C SER A 86 12.18 -2.40 5.48
N MET A 87 11.15 -1.59 5.45
CA MET A 87 10.45 -1.08 6.64
C MET A 87 9.11 -1.79 6.87
N SER A 88 8.72 -2.73 6.03
CA SER A 88 7.50 -3.51 6.22
C SER A 88 7.57 -4.35 7.48
N SER A 89 6.42 -4.64 8.08
CA SER A 89 6.34 -5.34 9.36
C SER A 89 5.14 -6.29 9.43
N ASN A 90 5.14 -7.14 10.45
CA ASN A 90 4.01 -8.00 10.77
C ASN A 90 2.99 -7.32 11.71
N TYR A 91 2.88 -6.01 11.68
CA TYR A 91 1.89 -5.30 12.50
C TYR A 91 0.47 -5.87 12.28
N ASN A 92 -0.30 -6.02 13.36
CA ASN A 92 -1.60 -6.71 13.38
C ASN A 92 -1.55 -8.15 12.83
N SER A 93 -0.39 -8.84 12.99
CA SER A 93 -0.17 -10.22 12.52
C SER A 93 -0.43 -10.40 11.01
N ARG A 94 -0.15 -9.37 10.22
CA ARG A 94 -0.25 -9.47 8.75
C ARG A 94 1.06 -9.99 8.17
N PRO A 95 1.00 -10.98 7.25
CA PRO A 95 2.19 -11.48 6.56
C PRO A 95 2.83 -10.44 5.64
N LEU A 96 4.16 -10.48 5.51
CA LEU A 96 4.90 -9.65 4.56
C LEU A 96 4.49 -9.94 3.12
N LEU A 97 4.37 -8.88 2.32
CA LEU A 97 3.97 -8.96 0.92
C LEU A 97 5.05 -9.59 0.02
N PRO A 98 4.67 -10.17 -1.12
CA PRO A 98 5.63 -10.60 -2.13
C PRO A 98 6.21 -9.41 -2.88
N GLU A 99 7.38 -9.61 -3.53
CA GLU A 99 7.98 -8.63 -4.42
C GLU A 99 8.15 -9.23 -5.82
N VAL A 100 7.84 -8.43 -6.82
CA VAL A 100 7.95 -8.80 -8.23
C VAL A 100 8.84 -7.78 -8.93
N LEU A 101 9.86 -8.27 -9.63
CA LEU A 101 10.70 -7.45 -10.51
C LEU A 101 10.12 -7.49 -11.93
N PHE A 102 9.91 -6.30 -12.50
CA PHE A 102 9.62 -6.14 -13.92
C PHE A 102 10.91 -5.70 -14.63
N ASP A 103 11.39 -6.52 -15.55
CA ASP A 103 12.58 -6.24 -16.34
C ASP A 103 12.39 -6.73 -17.77
N ASN A 104 12.71 -5.89 -18.75
CA ASN A 104 12.60 -6.21 -20.18
C ASN A 104 11.24 -6.81 -20.59
N GLY A 105 10.13 -6.26 -20.02
CA GLY A 105 8.76 -6.72 -20.30
C GLY A 105 8.38 -8.04 -19.63
N GLN A 106 9.21 -8.56 -18.74
CA GLN A 106 8.94 -9.79 -17.99
C GLN A 106 8.76 -9.51 -16.50
N ALA A 107 7.80 -10.20 -15.89
CA ALA A 107 7.58 -10.20 -14.46
C ALA A 107 8.25 -11.42 -13.82
N ARG A 108 9.04 -11.21 -12.77
CA ARG A 108 9.71 -12.26 -12.02
C ARG A 108 9.48 -12.07 -10.53
N LEU A 109 8.98 -13.10 -9.84
CA LEU A 109 8.87 -13.11 -8.39
C LEU A 109 10.28 -13.18 -7.79
N ILE A 110 10.66 -12.14 -7.01
CA ILE A 110 11.96 -12.06 -6.33
C ILE A 110 11.86 -12.30 -4.83
N ARG A 111 10.68 -12.11 -4.25
CA ARG A 111 10.35 -12.52 -2.89
C ARG A 111 8.91 -13.05 -2.87
N ARG A 112 8.69 -14.25 -2.33
CA ARG A 112 7.35 -14.78 -2.12
C ARG A 112 6.67 -14.13 -0.91
N ARG A 113 5.35 -14.25 -0.82
CA ARG A 113 4.59 -13.86 0.37
C ARG A 113 5.03 -14.71 1.56
N GLN A 114 5.13 -14.10 2.74
CA GLN A 114 5.29 -14.80 4.00
C GLN A 114 4.03 -15.64 4.29
N THR A 115 4.20 -16.86 4.81
CA THR A 115 3.08 -17.71 5.24
C THR A 115 2.72 -17.45 6.70
N ILE A 116 1.54 -17.91 7.11
CA ILE A 116 1.10 -17.82 8.51
C ILE A 116 2.00 -18.69 9.40
N GLU A 117 2.43 -19.86 8.95
CA GLU A 117 3.34 -20.74 9.68
C GLU A 117 4.68 -20.06 9.94
N GLU A 118 5.20 -19.31 8.98
CA GLU A 118 6.44 -18.54 9.15
C GLU A 118 6.26 -17.36 10.11
N LEU A 119 5.09 -16.72 10.09
CA LEU A 119 4.77 -15.65 11.03
C LEU A 119 4.72 -16.18 12.46
N LEU A 120 4.19 -17.37 12.67
CA LEU A 120 4.03 -18.03 13.98
C LEU A 120 5.23 -18.90 14.38
N ALA A 121 6.29 -18.97 13.57
CA ALA A 121 7.41 -19.91 13.79
C ALA A 121 8.17 -19.73 15.12
N LEU A 122 8.03 -18.57 15.76
CA LEU A 122 8.64 -18.29 17.07
C LEU A 122 7.73 -18.60 18.26
N GLU A 123 6.46 -18.93 18.01
CA GLU A 123 5.51 -19.27 19.06
C GLU A 123 5.77 -20.71 19.56
N LEU A 124 5.80 -20.88 20.88
CA LEU A 124 5.92 -22.19 21.54
C LEU A 124 4.51 -22.68 21.87
N LEU A 125 3.97 -23.55 21.04
CA LEU A 125 2.64 -24.15 21.18
C LEU A 125 2.71 -25.48 21.92
#